data_8f9674e8198107748cc11d1720892f81
#
_entry.id   8f9674e8198107748cc11d1720892f81
#
_cell.length_a   1.000
_cell.length_b   1.000
_cell.length_c   1.000
_cell.angle_alpha   90.00
_cell.angle_beta   90.00
_cell.angle_gamma   90.00
#
_symmetry.space_group_name_H-M   'P 1'
#
loop_
_entity.id
_entity.type
_entity.pdbx_description
1 polymer ?
#
loop_
_entity_poly.entity_id
_entity_poly.type
_entity_poly.pdbx_seq_one_letter_code
_entity_poly.pdbx_strand_id
1 'polypeptide(L)'
;MSAAPVRFASGGRGYDTRNCVGVTKEAAMEKLGVIGGMGAEATSYYYDQVVRHTAATCDQEHIDMVVLSKSTMPDRTLAIKTGEHAELLATMKECARALESLGCAHIAIPCNTSHYFYDQIQSFTKVPIIHMPRESVRYALAGAVMGECEFDPNLSMPAEPVHKIGIMGTDG
;
A
#
# COMPACT_ATOMS: atom_id res chain seq x y z
N MET A 1 -9.68 37.52 -16.27
CA MET A 1 -10.44 37.02 -15.12
C MET A 1 -9.56 35.92 -14.48
N SER A 2 -8.91 36.28 -13.37
CA SER A 2 -7.99 35.38 -12.65
C SER A 2 -8.83 34.50 -11.73
N ALA A 3 -8.76 33.17 -11.92
CA ALA A 3 -9.36 32.22 -11.01
C ALA A 3 -8.55 32.19 -9.70
N ALA A 4 -9.20 32.43 -8.57
CA ALA A 4 -8.59 32.33 -7.27
C ALA A 4 -8.26 30.85 -6.94
N PRO A 5 -7.13 30.57 -6.26
CA PRO A 5 -6.79 29.21 -5.87
C PRO A 5 -7.77 28.70 -4.83
N VAL A 6 -8.28 27.48 -5.05
CA VAL A 6 -9.10 26.74 -4.07
C VAL A 6 -8.19 26.37 -2.88
N ARG A 7 -8.45 27.01 -1.73
CA ARG A 7 -7.77 26.64 -0.48
C ARG A 7 -8.50 25.48 0.17
N PHE A 8 -7.90 24.31 0.20
CA PHE A 8 -8.30 23.26 1.13
C PHE A 8 -7.76 23.58 2.52
N ALA A 9 -8.66 23.80 3.47
CA ALA A 9 -8.33 23.97 4.87
C ALA A 9 -8.09 22.60 5.48
N SER A 10 -6.85 22.23 5.66
CA SER A 10 -6.21 21.41 6.69
C SER A 10 -4.91 20.81 6.15
N GLY A 11 -3.77 21.42 6.53
CA GLY A 11 -2.45 20.76 6.54
C GLY A 11 -1.82 20.28 5.24
N GLY A 12 -2.38 20.57 4.06
CA GLY A 12 -1.79 20.20 2.79
C GLY A 12 -0.60 21.10 2.43
N ARG A 13 0.58 20.53 2.18
CA ARG A 13 1.69 21.23 1.53
C ARG A 13 1.18 21.77 0.19
N GLY A 14 1.19 23.09 -0.01
CA GLY A 14 0.81 23.69 -1.28
C GLY A 14 1.85 23.32 -2.34
N TYR A 15 1.42 22.64 -3.39
CA TYR A 15 2.28 22.31 -4.53
C TYR A 15 2.60 23.59 -5.32
N ASP A 16 3.87 23.86 -5.55
CA ASP A 16 4.32 24.90 -6.47
C ASP A 16 4.57 24.29 -7.85
N THR A 17 3.55 24.38 -8.70
CA THR A 17 3.61 23.81 -10.07
C THR A 17 4.72 24.43 -10.95
N ARG A 18 5.39 25.48 -10.50
CA ARG A 18 6.50 26.13 -11.23
C ARG A 18 7.79 25.32 -11.19
N ASN A 19 7.93 24.40 -10.21
CA ASN A 19 9.14 23.57 -10.03
C ASN A 19 9.13 22.26 -10.83
N CYS A 20 8.04 21.93 -11.53
CA CYS A 20 7.94 20.71 -12.33
C CYS A 20 8.66 20.78 -13.69
N VAL A 21 9.46 21.83 -13.93
CA VAL A 21 10.21 22.00 -15.18
C VAL A 21 11.47 21.13 -15.11
N GLY A 22 11.41 19.93 -15.69
CA GLY A 22 12.60 19.09 -15.84
C GLY A 22 12.47 17.64 -15.33
N VAL A 23 11.30 17.21 -14.89
CA VAL A 23 11.08 15.77 -14.62
C VAL A 23 11.14 15.03 -15.95
N THR A 24 12.32 14.50 -16.27
CA THR A 24 12.49 13.68 -17.46
C THR A 24 11.76 12.36 -17.27
N LYS A 25 11.06 11.91 -18.30
CA LYS A 25 10.30 10.65 -18.35
C LYS A 25 11.16 9.39 -18.12
N GLU A 26 12.46 9.55 -17.89
CA GLU A 26 13.44 8.48 -17.70
C GLU A 26 13.48 7.85 -16.31
N ALA A 27 12.96 8.52 -15.31
CA ALA A 27 12.65 7.90 -14.01
C ALA A 27 11.15 7.56 -13.98
N ALA A 28 10.69 6.71 -14.89
CA ALA A 28 9.32 6.18 -14.82
C ALA A 28 9.16 5.49 -13.46
N MET A 29 8.49 6.15 -12.51
CA MET A 29 8.18 5.57 -11.22
C MET A 29 7.43 4.26 -11.46
N GLU A 30 7.88 3.19 -10.81
CA GLU A 30 7.25 1.89 -10.93
C GLU A 30 5.80 1.98 -10.45
N LYS A 31 4.87 1.51 -11.27
CA LYS A 31 3.45 1.56 -10.98
C LYS A 31 3.08 0.60 -9.85
N LEU A 32 2.40 1.10 -8.83
CA LEU A 32 1.91 0.31 -7.70
C LEU A 32 0.48 -0.19 -7.96
N GLY A 33 0.27 -1.49 -7.93
CA GLY A 33 -1.05 -2.11 -7.90
C GLY A 33 -1.56 -2.28 -6.46
N VAL A 34 -2.85 -2.10 -6.24
CA VAL A 34 -3.48 -2.32 -4.94
C VAL A 34 -4.69 -3.22 -5.09
N ILE A 35 -4.68 -4.37 -4.42
CA ILE A 35 -5.86 -5.22 -4.24
C ILE A 35 -6.54 -4.80 -2.94
N GLY A 36 -7.55 -3.94 -3.07
CA GLY A 36 -8.28 -3.33 -1.97
C GLY A 36 -9.74 -3.78 -1.87
N GLY A 37 -10.53 -3.04 -1.10
CA GLY A 37 -11.94 -3.30 -0.86
C GLY A 37 -12.21 -4.21 0.36
N MET A 38 -11.17 -4.62 1.08
CA MET A 38 -11.22 -5.56 2.22
C MET A 38 -10.76 -4.93 3.57
N GLY A 39 -11.22 -3.79 4.17
CA GLY A 39 -12.35 -3.00 3.71
C GLY A 39 -11.97 -1.80 2.85
N ALA A 40 -13.04 -1.14 2.45
CA ALA A 40 -12.96 0.04 1.61
C ALA A 40 -12.27 1.23 2.31
N GLU A 41 -12.56 1.45 3.59
CA GLU A 41 -11.91 2.50 4.39
C GLU A 41 -10.40 2.28 4.52
N ALA A 42 -9.97 1.05 4.81
CA ALA A 42 -8.55 0.71 4.88
C ALA A 42 -7.85 0.95 3.54
N THR A 43 -8.53 0.69 2.43
CA THR A 43 -8.01 0.94 1.08
C THR A 43 -7.87 2.44 0.80
N SER A 44 -8.87 3.23 1.17
CA SER A 44 -8.84 4.69 1.04
C SER A 44 -7.73 5.30 1.91
N TYR A 45 -7.61 4.84 3.15
CA TYR A 45 -6.56 5.26 4.06
C TYR A 45 -5.16 4.90 3.52
N TYR A 46 -5.00 3.68 2.99
CA TYR A 46 -3.74 3.25 2.38
C TYR A 46 -3.33 4.17 1.22
N TYR A 47 -4.28 4.50 0.32
CA TYR A 47 -4.02 5.43 -0.77
C TYR A 47 -3.58 6.80 -0.25
N ASP A 48 -4.32 7.37 0.72
CA ASP A 48 -3.97 8.66 1.34
C ASP A 48 -2.57 8.63 1.97
N GLN A 49 -2.21 7.54 2.66
CA GLN A 49 -0.88 7.40 3.26
C GLN A 49 0.23 7.30 2.22
N VAL A 50 0.03 6.57 1.12
CA VAL A 50 1.02 6.54 0.02
C VAL A 50 1.24 7.93 -0.55
N VAL A 51 0.16 8.69 -0.79
CA VAL A 51 0.26 10.07 -1.28
C VAL A 51 1.01 10.96 -0.29
N ARG A 52 0.67 10.89 1.01
CA ARG A 52 1.29 11.72 2.06
C ARG A 52 2.77 11.43 2.28
N HIS A 53 3.17 10.17 2.17
CA HIS A 53 4.55 9.74 2.42
C HIS A 53 5.41 9.69 1.15
N THR A 54 4.85 9.97 -0.02
CA THR A 54 5.66 10.18 -1.22
C THR A 54 6.34 11.54 -1.14
N ALA A 55 7.66 11.55 -1.25
CA ALA A 55 8.46 12.78 -1.27
C ALA A 55 8.30 13.47 -2.63
N ALA A 56 7.19 14.16 -2.84
CA ALA A 56 6.82 14.83 -4.07
C ALA A 56 6.67 16.34 -3.85
N THR A 57 7.16 17.13 -4.80
CA THR A 57 7.00 18.59 -4.85
C THR A 57 5.96 19.01 -5.87
N CYS A 58 5.57 18.09 -6.76
CA CYS A 58 4.52 18.27 -7.77
C CYS A 58 3.82 16.93 -8.09
N ASP A 59 2.69 17.01 -8.81
CA ASP A 59 1.85 15.84 -9.12
C ASP A 59 2.60 14.74 -9.89
N GLN A 60 3.54 15.14 -10.76
CA GLN A 60 4.30 14.21 -11.61
C GLN A 60 5.35 13.38 -10.86
N GLU A 61 5.62 13.72 -9.61
CA GLU A 61 6.56 13.00 -8.73
C GLU A 61 5.85 11.99 -7.82
N HIS A 62 4.52 11.92 -7.87
CA HIS A 62 3.78 10.91 -7.15
C HIS A 62 3.83 9.55 -7.83
N ILE A 63 3.67 8.49 -7.02
CA ILE A 63 3.63 7.11 -7.48
C ILE A 63 2.35 6.87 -8.31
N ASP A 64 2.51 6.39 -9.54
CA ASP A 64 1.39 5.91 -10.33
C ASP A 64 0.72 4.71 -9.65
N MET A 65 -0.59 4.75 -9.43
CA MET A 65 -1.31 3.69 -8.73
C MET A 65 -2.50 3.16 -9.54
N VAL A 66 -2.70 1.84 -9.47
CA VAL A 66 -3.93 1.17 -9.91
C VAL A 66 -4.58 0.53 -8.69
N VAL A 67 -5.73 1.05 -8.28
CA VAL A 67 -6.46 0.55 -7.10
C VAL A 67 -7.68 -0.25 -7.54
N LEU A 68 -7.69 -1.55 -7.29
CA LEU A 68 -8.83 -2.43 -7.48
C LEU A 68 -9.57 -2.57 -6.14
N SER A 69 -10.56 -1.72 -5.90
CA SER A 69 -11.40 -1.79 -4.69
C SER A 69 -12.52 -2.82 -4.87
N LYS A 70 -12.22 -4.09 -4.58
CA LYS A 70 -13.14 -5.23 -4.74
C LYS A 70 -13.90 -5.50 -3.44
N SER A 71 -14.93 -4.69 -3.15
CA SER A 71 -15.72 -4.83 -1.91
C SER A 71 -16.56 -6.11 -1.86
N THR A 72 -16.76 -6.77 -3.00
CA THR A 72 -17.42 -8.09 -3.11
C THR A 72 -16.48 -9.27 -2.90
N MET A 73 -15.24 -9.03 -2.46
CA MET A 73 -14.28 -10.09 -2.13
C MET A 73 -14.85 -10.99 -1.03
N PRO A 74 -14.85 -12.33 -1.17
CA PRO A 74 -15.30 -13.24 -0.12
C PRO A 74 -14.62 -13.00 1.24
N ASP A 75 -15.32 -13.30 2.33
CA ASP A 75 -14.81 -13.06 3.68
C ASP A 75 -13.59 -13.93 3.98
N ARG A 76 -12.46 -13.28 4.33
CA ARG A 76 -11.16 -13.91 4.57
C ARG A 76 -11.16 -14.72 5.88
N THR A 77 -11.81 -14.17 6.92
CA THR A 77 -11.92 -14.84 8.22
C THR A 77 -12.74 -16.10 8.12
N LEU A 78 -13.89 -16.02 7.43
CA LEU A 78 -14.74 -17.18 7.18
C LEU A 78 -13.97 -18.25 6.37
N ALA A 79 -13.30 -17.84 5.29
CA ALA A 79 -12.50 -18.74 4.47
C ALA A 79 -11.42 -19.49 5.27
N ILE A 80 -10.75 -18.80 6.21
CA ILE A 80 -9.76 -19.41 7.11
C ILE A 80 -10.45 -20.41 8.06
N LYS A 81 -11.56 -20.02 8.69
CA LYS A 81 -12.26 -20.85 9.69
C LYS A 81 -12.89 -22.10 9.09
N THR A 82 -13.43 -22.02 7.87
CA THR A 82 -14.09 -23.16 7.20
C THR A 82 -13.15 -23.99 6.36
N GLY A 83 -12.01 -23.45 5.94
CA GLY A 83 -11.15 -24.05 4.93
C GLY A 83 -11.68 -23.91 3.49
N GLU A 84 -12.83 -23.27 3.30
CA GLU A 84 -13.45 -23.03 2.00
C GLU A 84 -12.93 -21.71 1.40
N HIS A 85 -11.78 -21.74 0.75
CA HIS A 85 -11.12 -20.55 0.24
C HIS A 85 -10.99 -20.51 -1.30
N ALA A 86 -11.60 -21.44 -2.01
CA ALA A 86 -11.46 -21.55 -3.47
C ALA A 86 -11.97 -20.29 -4.20
N GLU A 87 -13.13 -19.76 -3.81
CA GLU A 87 -13.71 -18.56 -4.41
C GLU A 87 -12.88 -17.30 -4.09
N LEU A 88 -12.42 -17.18 -2.83
CA LEU A 88 -11.51 -16.12 -2.43
C LEU A 88 -10.24 -16.11 -3.26
N LEU A 89 -9.58 -17.25 -3.39
CA LEU A 89 -8.33 -17.37 -4.15
C LEU A 89 -8.56 -17.13 -5.65
N ALA A 90 -9.70 -17.56 -6.20
CA ALA A 90 -10.05 -17.27 -7.60
C ALA A 90 -10.17 -15.76 -7.84
N THR A 91 -10.86 -15.05 -6.94
CA THR A 91 -11.02 -13.58 -7.02
C THR A 91 -9.68 -12.86 -6.83
N MET A 92 -8.84 -13.30 -5.89
CA MET A 92 -7.49 -12.76 -5.69
C MET A 92 -6.61 -12.96 -6.93
N LYS A 93 -6.68 -14.12 -7.56
CA LYS A 93 -5.98 -14.43 -8.82
C LYS A 93 -6.41 -13.50 -9.94
N GLU A 94 -7.72 -13.27 -10.10
CA GLU A 94 -8.26 -12.34 -11.08
C GLU A 94 -7.68 -10.93 -10.88
N CYS A 95 -7.72 -10.41 -9.65
CA CYS A 95 -7.18 -9.09 -9.32
C CYS A 95 -5.66 -9.01 -9.57
N ALA A 96 -4.89 -10.02 -9.13
CA ALA A 96 -3.44 -10.03 -9.32
C ALA A 96 -3.06 -10.04 -10.80
N ARG A 97 -3.75 -10.84 -11.63
CA ARG A 97 -3.54 -10.88 -13.08
C ARG A 97 -3.94 -9.60 -13.78
N ALA A 98 -5.01 -8.96 -13.34
CA ALA A 98 -5.42 -7.66 -13.88
C ALA A 98 -4.35 -6.59 -13.62
N LEU A 99 -3.80 -6.51 -12.40
CA LEU A 99 -2.73 -5.57 -12.06
C LEU A 99 -1.44 -5.88 -12.84
N GLU A 100 -1.08 -7.15 -13.00
CA GLU A 100 0.05 -7.57 -13.84
C GLU A 100 -0.14 -7.09 -15.30
N SER A 101 -1.34 -7.28 -15.87
CA SER A 101 -1.66 -6.85 -17.24
C SER A 101 -1.64 -5.32 -17.43
N LEU A 102 -1.91 -4.56 -16.37
CA LEU A 102 -1.84 -3.10 -16.34
C LEU A 102 -0.41 -2.57 -16.12
N GLY A 103 0.58 -3.46 -16.06
CA GLY A 103 1.99 -3.11 -15.93
C GLY A 103 2.39 -2.61 -14.54
N CYS A 104 1.71 -3.07 -13.49
CA CYS A 104 2.15 -2.80 -12.13
C CYS A 104 3.45 -3.54 -11.85
N ALA A 105 4.42 -2.86 -11.24
CA ALA A 105 5.71 -3.42 -10.86
C ALA A 105 5.67 -4.10 -9.48
N HIS A 106 4.77 -3.64 -8.60
CA HIS A 106 4.53 -4.19 -7.27
C HIS A 106 3.04 -4.22 -6.98
N ILE A 107 2.63 -5.12 -6.10
CA ILE A 107 1.24 -5.22 -5.61
C ILE A 107 1.22 -5.10 -4.09
N ALA A 108 0.34 -4.25 -3.56
CA ALA A 108 0.03 -4.16 -2.15
C ALA A 108 -1.38 -4.67 -1.86
N ILE A 109 -1.57 -5.26 -0.68
CA ILE A 109 -2.87 -5.75 -0.19
C ILE A 109 -3.09 -5.16 1.21
N PRO A 110 -3.81 -4.02 1.34
CA PRO A 110 -4.03 -3.38 2.64
C PRO A 110 -5.08 -4.15 3.48
N CYS A 111 -4.79 -5.41 3.77
CA CYS A 111 -5.60 -6.33 4.54
C CYS A 111 -4.72 -7.38 5.21
N ASN A 112 -4.56 -7.33 6.52
CA ASN A 112 -3.73 -8.29 7.27
C ASN A 112 -4.18 -9.73 7.07
N THR A 113 -5.47 -10.01 7.21
CA THR A 113 -6.05 -11.36 7.12
C THR A 113 -5.78 -12.01 5.77
N SER A 114 -5.72 -11.22 4.67
CA SER A 114 -5.40 -11.75 3.34
C SER A 114 -3.99 -12.32 3.24
N HIS A 115 -3.06 -11.89 4.10
CA HIS A 115 -1.68 -12.39 4.10
C HIS A 115 -1.56 -13.82 4.66
N TYR A 116 -2.61 -14.38 5.25
CA TYR A 116 -2.69 -15.83 5.52
C TYR A 116 -2.56 -16.65 4.23
N PHE A 117 -3.04 -16.11 3.12
CA PHE A 117 -2.98 -16.74 1.79
C PHE A 117 -1.83 -16.21 0.91
N TYR A 118 -0.82 -15.55 1.51
CA TYR A 118 0.21 -14.83 0.77
C TYR A 118 0.90 -15.70 -0.30
N ASP A 119 1.36 -16.89 0.07
CA ASP A 119 2.10 -17.77 -0.86
C ASP A 119 1.24 -18.20 -2.04
N GLN A 120 -0.04 -18.52 -1.78
CA GLN A 120 -0.99 -18.87 -2.83
C GLN A 120 -1.23 -17.67 -3.77
N ILE A 121 -1.45 -16.47 -3.21
CA ILE A 121 -1.71 -15.27 -4.02
C ILE A 121 -0.46 -14.91 -4.82
N GLN A 122 0.73 -14.95 -4.23
CA GLN A 122 1.99 -14.68 -4.93
C GLN A 122 2.21 -15.67 -6.08
N SER A 123 1.78 -16.92 -5.95
CA SER A 123 1.92 -17.91 -7.03
C SER A 123 1.10 -17.60 -8.29
N PHE A 124 0.12 -16.71 -8.20
CA PHE A 124 -0.74 -16.35 -9.33
C PHE A 124 -0.15 -15.28 -10.25
N THR A 125 0.89 -14.58 -9.81
CA THR A 125 1.50 -13.48 -10.57
C THR A 125 3.02 -13.49 -10.43
N LYS A 126 3.70 -12.94 -11.45
CA LYS A 126 5.15 -12.68 -11.40
C LYS A 126 5.48 -11.36 -10.72
N VAL A 127 4.48 -10.48 -10.56
CA VAL A 127 4.65 -9.20 -9.89
C VAL A 127 4.84 -9.44 -8.39
N PRO A 128 5.91 -8.93 -7.77
CA PRO A 128 6.14 -9.10 -6.35
C PRO A 128 5.02 -8.44 -5.53
N ILE A 129 4.48 -9.21 -4.59
CA ILE A 129 3.48 -8.73 -3.64
C ILE A 129 4.19 -8.27 -2.37
N ILE A 130 3.94 -7.04 -1.95
CA ILE A 130 4.48 -6.49 -0.71
C ILE A 130 3.83 -7.22 0.47
N HIS A 131 4.65 -7.93 1.25
CA HIS A 131 4.15 -8.66 2.42
C HIS A 131 4.00 -7.69 3.60
N MET A 132 2.86 -7.00 3.66
CA MET A 132 2.60 -5.91 4.62
C MET A 132 2.95 -6.27 6.08
N PRO A 133 2.52 -7.41 6.67
CA PRO A 133 2.90 -7.77 8.04
C PRO A 133 4.41 -7.90 8.23
N ARG A 134 5.14 -8.45 7.25
CA ARG A 134 6.61 -8.59 7.32
C ARG A 134 7.30 -7.24 7.29
N GLU A 135 6.86 -6.35 6.39
CA GLU A 135 7.42 -5.00 6.30
C GLU A 135 7.10 -4.15 7.54
N SER A 136 5.91 -4.32 8.14
CA SER A 136 5.58 -3.65 9.40
C SER A 136 6.49 -4.11 10.55
N VAL A 137 6.77 -5.42 10.66
CA VAL A 137 7.70 -5.95 11.66
C VAL A 137 9.12 -5.47 11.38
N ARG A 138 9.56 -5.49 10.12
CA ARG A 138 10.86 -4.99 9.71
C ARG A 138 11.05 -3.53 10.08
N TYR A 139 10.05 -2.70 9.83
CA TYR A 139 10.04 -1.28 10.19
C TYR A 139 10.09 -1.08 11.71
N ALA A 140 9.32 -1.85 12.48
CA ALA A 140 9.36 -1.80 13.94
C ALA A 140 10.73 -2.22 14.51
N LEU A 141 11.36 -3.25 13.93
CA LEU A 141 12.72 -3.67 14.29
C LEU A 141 13.78 -2.61 13.96
N ALA A 142 13.54 -1.79 12.94
CA ALA A 142 14.41 -0.67 12.60
C ALA A 142 14.33 0.51 13.60
N GLY A 143 13.59 0.36 14.71
CA GLY A 143 13.50 1.37 15.77
C GLY A 143 12.44 2.44 15.54
N ALA A 144 11.57 2.28 14.56
CA ALA A 144 10.42 3.15 14.38
C ALA A 144 9.45 2.95 15.57
N VAL A 145 9.31 3.98 16.40
CA VAL A 145 8.39 3.97 17.53
C VAL A 145 6.98 4.25 17.02
N MET A 146 6.04 3.37 17.35
CA MET A 146 4.63 3.57 17.09
C MET A 146 4.08 4.73 17.92
N GLY A 147 3.95 5.91 17.35
CA GLY A 147 3.40 7.09 18.01
C GLY A 147 3.86 8.33 17.31
N GLU A 148 3.35 9.02 16.47
CA GLU A 148 3.83 10.16 15.68
C GLU A 148 5.01 9.79 14.75
N CYS A 149 4.84 8.76 13.95
CA CYS A 149 5.82 8.37 12.96
C CYS A 149 5.87 9.37 11.81
N GLU A 150 6.86 10.25 11.81
CA GLU A 150 7.36 10.78 10.56
C GLU A 150 8.10 9.64 9.85
N PHE A 151 7.67 9.30 8.64
CA PHE A 151 8.36 8.32 7.81
C PHE A 151 9.76 8.85 7.48
N ASP A 152 10.79 8.20 7.99
CA ASP A 152 12.17 8.47 7.60
C ASP A 152 12.63 7.43 6.56
N PRO A 153 12.76 7.81 5.28
CA PRO A 153 13.22 6.91 4.23
C PRO A 153 14.68 6.46 4.42
N ASN A 154 15.44 7.15 5.31
CA ASN A 154 16.83 6.81 5.61
C ASN A 154 16.96 5.98 6.89
N LEU A 155 15.84 5.52 7.48
CA LEU A 155 15.86 4.75 8.70
C LEU A 155 16.71 3.48 8.52
N SER A 156 17.86 3.47 9.17
CA SER A 156 18.73 2.30 9.22
C SER A 156 18.22 1.29 10.25
N MET A 157 18.53 0.01 10.06
CA MET A 157 18.27 -1.01 11.09
C MET A 157 18.94 -0.60 12.41
N PRO A 158 18.26 -0.79 13.57
CA PRO A 158 18.84 -0.43 14.86
C PRO A 158 20.14 -1.22 15.12
N ALA A 159 21.09 -0.56 15.74
CA ALA A 159 22.35 -1.19 16.16
C ALA A 159 22.14 -2.26 17.25
N GLU A 160 21.06 -2.11 18.03
CA GLU A 160 20.69 -3.04 19.10
C GLU A 160 19.44 -3.83 18.72
N PRO A 161 19.38 -5.15 19.00
CA PRO A 161 18.23 -5.96 18.67
C PRO A 161 17.00 -5.56 19.51
N VAL A 162 15.85 -5.41 18.86
CA VAL A 162 14.58 -5.25 19.55
C VAL A 162 14.16 -6.59 20.13
N HIS A 163 14.12 -6.70 21.46
CA HIS A 163 13.89 -7.97 22.13
C HIS A 163 12.42 -8.40 22.27
N LYS A 164 11.46 -7.47 22.12
CA LYS A 164 10.03 -7.78 22.24
C LYS A 164 9.20 -6.88 21.33
N ILE A 165 8.32 -7.51 20.54
CA ILE A 165 7.30 -6.84 19.73
C ILE A 165 5.95 -7.36 20.19
N GLY A 166 5.04 -6.45 20.59
CA GLY A 166 3.65 -6.76 20.85
C GLY A 166 2.85 -6.73 19.55
N ILE A 167 2.04 -7.74 19.31
CA ILE A 167 1.11 -7.78 18.18
C ILE A 167 -0.30 -7.79 18.76
N MET A 168 -1.12 -6.84 18.33
CA MET A 168 -2.57 -6.87 18.56
C MET A 168 -3.27 -7.28 17.29
N GLY A 169 -4.15 -8.24 17.37
CA GLY A 169 -4.95 -8.74 16.26
C GLY A 169 -6.38 -9.01 16.67
N THR A 170 -7.23 -9.29 15.71
CA THR A 170 -8.56 -9.83 15.92
C THR A 170 -8.52 -11.36 15.84
N ASP A 171 -9.53 -12.05 16.38
CA ASP A 171 -9.68 -13.51 16.34
C ASP A 171 -10.00 -14.05 14.92
N GLY A 172 -9.78 -13.24 13.89
CA GLY A 172 -10.00 -13.56 12.50
C GLY A 172 -8.75 -13.88 11.75
#